data_22a7474799c0ce0fa0db4627b0a9fcfa
#
_entry.id   22a7474799c0ce0fa0db4627b0a9fcfa
#
_cell.length_a   1.000
_cell.length_b   1.000
_cell.length_c   1.000
_cell.angle_alpha   90.00
_cell.angle_beta   90.00
_cell.angle_gamma   90.00
#
_symmetry.space_group_name_H-M   'P 1'
#
loop_
_entity.id
_entity.type
_entity.pdbx_description
1 polymer ?
#
loop_
_entity_poly.entity_id
_entity_poly.type
_entity_poly.pdbx_seq_one_letter_code
_entity_poly.pdbx_strand_id
1 'polypeptide(L)'
;MAECTNAPHDAIHIAGDTYYLPGLTNSGYVAGLVIDTGPEESAYDGCEIDRLAITHGHADHFACGSKLRDRGATVVAGRDDAALVENPDINIRGMFSWAKPGDILVTKLFIGMPCPVDAEIERWRDRRATPIALPGHTLGHYGFLTRDGVLFTGDALYQHELWKRHRLPYAIDPDMVAQSLDAIRDVDFEWLVPGHGTLANRATTLKDIAFHADQIRAIEELLLVALKKPRTTEEAIQLVSAERGLSSNPAGYWLAVTTVKGYLGNLLGRGLLEFSVENHTGVWHTTA
;
A
#
# COMPACT_ATOMS: atom_id res chain seq x y z
N MET A 1 39.79 0.31 -12.76
CA MET A 1 39.18 1.45 -12.04
C MET A 1 37.91 0.89 -11.45
N ALA A 2 37.82 0.77 -10.13
CA ALA A 2 36.57 0.37 -9.49
C ALA A 2 35.58 1.50 -9.75
N GLU A 3 34.48 1.21 -10.45
CA GLU A 3 33.34 2.11 -10.51
C GLU A 3 32.89 2.35 -9.07
N CYS A 4 32.99 3.58 -8.59
CA CYS A 4 32.29 4.00 -7.39
C CYS A 4 30.80 3.85 -7.72
N THR A 5 30.23 2.70 -7.39
CA THR A 5 28.77 2.52 -7.40
C THR A 5 28.25 3.32 -6.20
N ASN A 6 27.70 4.50 -6.44
CA ASN A 6 27.01 5.33 -5.44
C ASN A 6 25.69 4.69 -4.97
N ALA A 7 25.58 3.37 -5.06
CA ALA A 7 24.39 2.63 -4.68
C ALA A 7 24.39 2.33 -3.16
N PRO A 8 23.23 2.24 -2.51
CA PRO A 8 23.12 1.89 -1.10
C PRO A 8 23.77 0.55 -0.76
N HIS A 9 24.22 0.43 0.50
CA HIS A 9 24.77 -0.84 1.00
C HIS A 9 23.73 -1.96 0.90
N ASP A 10 24.17 -3.13 0.48
CA ASP A 10 23.34 -4.34 0.28
C ASP A 10 22.25 -4.18 -0.80
N ALA A 11 22.27 -3.11 -1.60
CA ALA A 11 21.36 -2.95 -2.72
C ALA A 11 21.67 -3.97 -3.83
N ILE A 12 20.62 -4.58 -4.37
CA ILE A 12 20.70 -5.52 -5.48
C ILE A 12 20.47 -4.77 -6.77
N HIS A 13 21.42 -4.86 -7.69
CA HIS A 13 21.28 -4.29 -9.03
C HIS A 13 20.22 -5.04 -9.84
N ILE A 14 19.32 -4.30 -10.51
CA ILE A 14 18.28 -4.88 -11.37
C ILE A 14 18.58 -4.60 -12.85
N ALA A 15 18.66 -3.32 -13.22
CA ALA A 15 18.89 -2.89 -14.61
C ALA A 15 19.40 -1.44 -14.63
N GLY A 16 20.28 -1.09 -15.57
CA GLY A 16 20.80 0.27 -15.76
C GLY A 16 21.34 0.86 -14.46
N ASP A 17 20.77 1.98 -14.00
CA ASP A 17 21.10 2.62 -12.73
C ASP A 17 20.11 2.26 -11.61
N THR A 18 19.23 1.27 -11.83
CA THR A 18 18.18 0.89 -10.89
C THR A 18 18.61 -0.27 -9.99
N TYR A 19 18.48 -0.05 -8.70
CA TYR A 19 18.76 -1.00 -7.62
C TYR A 19 17.54 -1.11 -6.70
N TYR A 20 17.44 -2.20 -5.95
CA TYR A 20 16.51 -2.28 -4.84
C TYR A 20 17.18 -2.83 -3.59
N LEU A 21 16.67 -2.43 -2.42
CA LEU A 21 17.07 -2.95 -1.12
C LEU A 21 15.94 -3.85 -0.62
N PRO A 22 16.15 -5.17 -0.56
CA PRO A 22 15.17 -6.08 0.01
C PRO A 22 15.08 -5.85 1.52
N GLY A 23 13.84 -5.84 2.05
CA GLY A 23 13.59 -5.63 3.46
C GLY A 23 12.20 -6.07 3.89
N LEU A 24 11.80 -5.70 5.12
CA LEU A 24 10.40 -5.79 5.51
C LEU A 24 9.54 -4.97 4.56
N THR A 25 9.97 -3.76 4.26
CA THR A 25 9.53 -2.93 3.15
C THR A 25 10.69 -2.80 2.17
N ASN A 26 10.47 -3.09 0.90
CA ASN A 26 11.45 -2.91 -0.15
C ASN A 26 11.61 -1.44 -0.51
N SER A 27 12.84 -1.01 -0.74
CA SER A 27 13.16 0.35 -1.21
C SER A 27 13.80 0.31 -2.59
N GLY A 28 13.58 1.34 -3.40
CA GLY A 28 14.24 1.54 -4.69
C GLY A 28 15.33 2.60 -4.63
N TYR A 29 16.34 2.47 -5.50
CA TYR A 29 17.36 3.49 -5.71
C TYR A 29 17.68 3.65 -7.19
N VAL A 30 17.67 4.89 -7.69
CA VAL A 30 18.02 5.22 -9.07
C VAL A 30 18.79 6.53 -9.10
N ALA A 31 20.12 6.47 -9.20
CA ALA A 31 20.97 7.66 -9.37
C ALA A 31 20.62 8.84 -8.46
N GLY A 32 20.51 8.62 -7.15
CA GLY A 32 20.19 9.65 -6.14
C GLY A 32 18.70 9.81 -5.83
N LEU A 33 17.80 9.20 -6.58
CA LEU A 33 16.39 9.07 -6.24
C LEU A 33 16.18 7.81 -5.41
N VAL A 34 15.62 7.95 -4.22
CA VAL A 34 15.14 6.84 -3.37
C VAL A 34 13.63 6.71 -3.55
N ILE A 35 13.12 5.49 -3.66
CA ILE A 35 11.69 5.16 -3.71
C ILE A 35 11.39 4.33 -2.47
N ASP A 36 10.60 4.87 -1.56
CA ASP A 36 10.34 4.36 -0.21
C ASP A 36 11.61 4.15 0.62
N THR A 37 11.48 3.97 1.92
CA THR A 37 12.61 3.69 2.81
C THR A 37 12.26 2.59 3.79
N GLY A 38 13.17 1.65 4.00
CA GLY A 38 13.16 0.80 5.18
C GLY A 38 13.57 1.57 6.46
N PRO A 39 13.64 0.90 7.61
CA PRO A 39 13.96 1.53 8.89
C PRO A 39 15.44 1.88 9.05
N GLU A 40 16.34 1.36 8.20
CA GLU A 40 17.79 1.45 8.37
C GLU A 40 18.40 2.58 7.53
N GLU A 41 18.62 3.72 8.16
CA GLU A 41 19.28 4.87 7.54
C GLU A 41 20.70 4.55 7.05
N SER A 42 21.45 3.72 7.78
CA SER A 42 22.83 3.34 7.44
C SER A 42 22.96 2.64 6.09
N ALA A 43 21.89 2.07 5.56
CA ALA A 43 21.89 1.53 4.20
C ALA A 43 22.25 2.57 3.12
N TYR A 44 22.01 3.85 3.43
CA TYR A 44 22.23 4.97 2.51
C TYR A 44 23.51 5.76 2.83
N ASP A 45 24.41 5.25 3.68
CA ASP A 45 25.65 5.92 4.03
C ASP A 45 26.58 6.02 2.81
N GLY A 46 27.13 7.23 2.60
CA GLY A 46 27.96 7.51 1.43
C GLY A 46 27.22 7.71 0.11
N CYS A 47 25.89 7.53 0.09
CA CYS A 47 25.09 7.82 -1.10
C CYS A 47 24.76 9.30 -1.20
N GLU A 48 24.85 9.84 -2.41
CA GLU A 48 24.24 11.13 -2.72
C GLU A 48 22.76 10.92 -2.99
N ILE A 49 21.88 11.52 -2.15
CA ILE A 49 20.43 11.42 -2.29
C ILE A 49 19.88 12.84 -2.38
N ASP A 50 19.28 13.16 -3.52
CA ASP A 50 18.66 14.45 -3.75
C ASP A 50 17.13 14.38 -3.63
N ARG A 51 16.56 13.18 -3.68
CA ARG A 51 15.10 12.99 -3.67
C ARG A 51 14.67 11.70 -3.02
N LEU A 52 13.56 11.79 -2.27
CA LEU A 52 12.81 10.66 -1.74
C LEU A 52 11.38 10.72 -2.30
N ALA A 53 10.97 9.70 -3.03
CA ALA A 53 9.61 9.51 -3.51
C ALA A 53 8.93 8.44 -2.65
N ILE A 54 7.83 8.81 -1.97
CA ILE A 54 7.07 7.92 -1.09
C ILE A 54 5.87 7.40 -1.87
N THR A 55 5.73 6.06 -1.95
CA THR A 55 4.63 5.44 -2.68
C THR A 55 3.29 5.73 -2.02
N HIS A 56 3.21 5.67 -0.68
CA HIS A 56 1.99 5.92 0.07
C HIS A 56 2.26 6.24 1.56
N GLY A 57 1.22 6.62 2.27
CA GLY A 57 1.30 7.18 3.62
C GLY A 57 1.41 6.18 4.77
N HIS A 58 1.81 4.91 4.57
CA HIS A 58 2.05 3.98 5.66
C HIS A 58 3.48 4.10 6.21
N ALA A 59 3.58 4.03 7.53
CA ALA A 59 4.77 4.40 8.29
C ALA A 59 6.04 3.62 7.93
N ASP A 60 5.90 2.39 7.50
CA ASP A 60 7.03 1.53 7.13
C ASP A 60 7.62 1.86 5.74
N HIS A 61 6.89 2.64 4.90
CA HIS A 61 7.36 3.10 3.59
C HIS A 61 8.17 4.40 3.64
N PHE A 62 8.17 5.10 4.77
CA PHE A 62 9.00 6.30 4.98
C PHE A 62 9.72 6.29 6.34
N ALA A 63 10.05 5.11 6.85
CA ALA A 63 10.56 4.90 8.21
C ALA A 63 11.81 5.71 8.54
N CYS A 64 12.76 5.92 7.62
CA CYS A 64 13.88 6.84 7.78
C CYS A 64 13.78 8.09 6.90
N GLY A 65 12.61 8.40 6.36
CA GLY A 65 12.40 9.51 5.42
C GLY A 65 12.81 10.88 5.97
N SER A 66 12.42 11.18 7.23
CA SER A 66 12.82 12.44 7.87
C SER A 66 14.34 12.61 7.94
N LYS A 67 15.08 11.53 8.19
CA LYS A 67 16.55 11.57 8.25
C LYS A 67 17.18 11.79 6.87
N LEU A 68 16.64 11.18 5.81
CA LEU A 68 17.10 11.47 4.45
C LEU A 68 16.79 12.91 4.06
N ARG A 69 15.64 13.44 4.49
CA ARG A 69 15.32 14.87 4.33
C ARG A 69 16.31 15.79 5.05
N ASP A 70 16.67 15.47 6.28
CA ASP A 70 17.67 16.22 7.06
C ASP A 70 19.06 16.19 6.39
N ARG A 71 19.35 15.17 5.56
CA ARG A 71 20.55 15.07 4.72
C ARG A 71 20.42 15.81 3.39
N GLY A 72 19.30 16.47 3.13
CA GLY A 72 19.08 17.34 1.98
C GLY A 72 18.18 16.76 0.87
N ALA A 73 17.59 15.57 1.05
CA ALA A 73 16.66 15.01 0.08
C ALA A 73 15.35 15.81 0.06
N THR A 74 14.84 16.11 -1.13
CA THR A 74 13.47 16.63 -1.34
C THR A 74 12.48 15.49 -1.25
N VAL A 75 11.50 15.57 -0.33
CA VAL A 75 10.49 14.53 -0.11
C VAL A 75 9.27 14.82 -0.96
N VAL A 76 8.80 13.81 -1.71
CA VAL A 76 7.58 13.89 -2.51
C VAL A 76 6.63 12.75 -2.16
N ALA A 77 5.33 13.06 -2.06
CA ALA A 77 4.25 12.10 -1.80
C ALA A 77 3.00 12.47 -2.61
N GLY A 78 2.10 11.53 -2.80
CA GLY A 78 0.77 11.82 -3.35
C GLY A 78 0.03 12.82 -2.48
N ARG A 79 -0.69 13.77 -3.11
CA ARG A 79 -1.42 14.84 -2.40
C ARG A 79 -2.31 14.29 -1.28
N ASP A 80 -3.06 13.22 -1.58
CA ASP A 80 -4.05 12.67 -0.67
C ASP A 80 -3.41 11.87 0.47
N ASP A 81 -2.14 11.49 0.34
CA ASP A 81 -1.37 10.78 1.36
C ASP A 81 -0.38 11.69 2.11
N ALA A 82 -0.11 12.90 1.63
CA ALA A 82 0.87 13.80 2.25
C ALA A 82 0.59 14.02 3.75
N ALA A 83 -0.68 14.21 4.12
CA ALA A 83 -1.07 14.38 5.53
C ALA A 83 -0.77 13.15 6.39
N LEU A 84 -0.81 11.93 5.83
CA LEU A 84 -0.47 10.68 6.54
C LEU A 84 1.04 10.58 6.79
N VAL A 85 1.84 11.06 5.83
CA VAL A 85 3.31 11.10 5.91
C VAL A 85 3.77 12.16 6.92
N GLU A 86 3.16 13.35 6.89
CA GLU A 86 3.47 14.46 7.79
C GLU A 86 2.99 14.24 9.23
N ASN A 87 1.88 13.50 9.38
CA ASN A 87 1.29 13.19 10.67
C ASN A 87 0.74 11.75 10.70
N PRO A 88 1.60 10.76 10.98
CA PRO A 88 1.21 9.34 11.01
C PRO A 88 0.05 8.99 11.97
N ASP A 89 -0.23 9.82 12.98
CA ASP A 89 -1.39 9.65 13.87
C ASP A 89 -2.72 9.71 13.13
N ILE A 90 -2.79 10.41 11.99
CA ILE A 90 -4.01 10.48 11.16
C ILE A 90 -4.42 9.09 10.69
N ASN A 91 -3.46 8.24 10.33
CA ASN A 91 -3.71 6.89 9.85
C ASN A 91 -4.43 6.02 10.90
N ILE A 92 -3.92 5.99 12.14
CA ILE A 92 -4.56 5.23 13.23
C ILE A 92 -5.93 5.79 13.63
N ARG A 93 -6.12 7.11 13.55
CA ARG A 93 -7.43 7.72 13.78
C ARG A 93 -8.41 7.36 12.66
N GLY A 94 -7.97 7.35 11.41
CA GLY A 94 -8.77 6.89 10.27
C GLY A 94 -9.27 5.46 10.46
N MET A 95 -8.39 4.53 10.82
CA MET A 95 -8.77 3.15 11.15
C MET A 95 -9.75 3.06 12.31
N PHE A 96 -9.68 3.95 13.29
CA PHE A 96 -10.56 3.99 14.47
C PHE A 96 -11.76 4.96 14.30
N SER A 97 -12.22 5.16 13.09
CA SER A 97 -13.37 6.05 12.78
C SER A 97 -13.19 7.47 13.32
N TRP A 98 -11.95 7.99 13.24
CA TRP A 98 -11.52 9.32 13.71
C TRP A 98 -11.56 9.52 15.24
N ALA A 99 -12.00 8.54 16.00
CA ALA A 99 -11.93 8.58 17.45
C ALA A 99 -10.48 8.36 17.95
N LYS A 100 -10.21 8.67 19.19
CA LYS A 100 -8.93 8.36 19.85
C LYS A 100 -8.87 6.86 20.20
N PRO A 101 -7.96 6.06 19.60
CA PRO A 101 -7.94 4.61 19.79
C PRO A 101 -7.35 4.15 21.14
N GLY A 102 -6.85 5.06 21.97
CA GLY A 102 -6.01 4.68 23.12
C GLY A 102 -4.74 3.96 22.64
N ASP A 103 -4.22 3.06 23.48
CA ASP A 103 -2.94 2.37 23.17
C ASP A 103 -3.12 1.12 22.29
N ILE A 104 -4.34 0.78 21.89
CA ILE A 104 -4.65 -0.44 21.11
C ILE A 104 -3.94 -0.46 19.75
N LEU A 105 -3.83 0.71 19.11
CA LEU A 105 -3.20 0.88 17.79
C LEU A 105 -1.85 1.58 17.85
N VAL A 106 -1.33 1.88 19.05
CA VAL A 106 -0.02 2.49 19.26
C VAL A 106 1.05 1.41 19.13
N THR A 107 1.40 1.04 17.89
CA THR A 107 2.42 0.04 17.59
C THR A 107 3.42 0.60 16.57
N LYS A 108 4.64 0.08 16.53
CA LYS A 108 5.65 0.44 15.52
C LYS A 108 5.19 0.16 14.07
N LEU A 109 4.17 -0.67 13.88
CA LEU A 109 3.60 -0.96 12.57
C LEU A 109 2.80 0.24 12.02
N PHE A 110 2.10 0.97 12.91
CA PHE A 110 1.18 2.03 12.51
C PHE A 110 1.71 3.44 12.75
N ILE A 111 2.70 3.59 13.62
CA ILE A 111 3.26 4.90 13.98
C ILE A 111 4.66 5.01 13.44
N GLY A 112 4.87 5.89 12.47
CA GLY A 112 6.16 6.32 11.97
C GLY A 112 6.62 7.65 12.57
N MET A 113 7.85 8.03 12.24
CA MET A 113 8.29 9.39 12.49
C MET A 113 7.67 10.32 11.43
N PRO A 114 7.10 11.47 11.84
CA PRO A 114 6.65 12.48 10.89
C PRO A 114 7.74 12.85 9.89
N CYS A 115 7.37 12.88 8.60
CA CYS A 115 8.28 13.28 7.54
C CYS A 115 7.62 14.40 6.71
N PRO A 116 8.08 15.65 6.82
CA PRO A 116 7.52 16.76 6.05
C PRO A 116 7.65 16.51 4.54
N VAL A 117 6.55 16.75 3.81
CA VAL A 117 6.46 16.60 2.36
C VAL A 117 6.76 17.94 1.69
N ASP A 118 7.74 17.99 0.81
CA ASP A 118 8.19 19.23 0.15
C ASP A 118 7.40 19.49 -1.16
N ALA A 119 6.89 18.44 -1.81
CA ALA A 119 6.13 18.59 -3.05
C ALA A 119 5.15 17.43 -3.30
N GLU A 120 4.10 17.71 -4.07
CA GLU A 120 3.12 16.72 -4.52
C GLU A 120 3.61 15.96 -5.75
N ILE A 121 3.44 14.64 -5.79
CA ILE A 121 3.82 13.76 -6.92
C ILE A 121 3.10 14.19 -8.21
N GLU A 122 1.88 14.67 -8.15
CA GLU A 122 1.07 15.11 -9.29
C GLU A 122 1.75 16.23 -10.10
N ARG A 123 2.55 17.04 -9.44
CA ARG A 123 3.32 18.15 -10.03
C ARG A 123 4.79 17.81 -10.26
N TRP A 124 5.25 16.69 -9.70
CA TRP A 124 6.64 16.30 -9.79
C TRP A 124 7.00 15.77 -11.19
N ARG A 125 8.20 16.12 -11.62
CA ARG A 125 8.76 15.63 -12.89
C ARG A 125 10.21 15.24 -12.64
N ASP A 126 10.56 14.02 -12.99
CA ASP A 126 11.91 13.48 -12.88
C ASP A 126 12.20 12.56 -14.07
N ARG A 127 13.43 12.61 -14.56
CA ARG A 127 13.83 11.78 -15.71
C ARG A 127 14.18 10.35 -15.30
N ARG A 128 14.40 10.11 -14.01
CA ARG A 128 14.79 8.81 -13.46
C ARG A 128 13.61 7.88 -13.31
N ALA A 129 12.43 8.42 -12.99
CA ALA A 129 11.22 7.63 -12.84
C ALA A 129 9.97 8.43 -13.20
N THR A 130 8.93 7.72 -13.65
CA THR A 130 7.59 8.25 -13.94
C THR A 130 6.61 7.73 -12.90
N PRO A 131 5.86 8.61 -12.20
CA PRO A 131 4.84 8.18 -11.26
C PRO A 131 3.63 7.59 -12.00
N ILE A 132 3.07 6.53 -11.44
CA ILE A 132 1.86 5.85 -11.89
C ILE A 132 0.87 5.88 -10.73
N ALA A 133 -0.30 6.49 -10.91
CA ALA A 133 -1.34 6.49 -9.87
C ALA A 133 -1.90 5.07 -9.67
N LEU A 134 -1.85 4.58 -8.43
CA LEU A 134 -2.28 3.23 -8.04
C LEU A 134 -3.13 3.27 -6.76
N PRO A 135 -4.23 4.06 -6.73
CA PRO A 135 -5.04 4.23 -5.53
C PRO A 135 -5.77 2.93 -5.13
N GLY A 136 -6.24 2.88 -3.87
CA GLY A 136 -7.08 1.80 -3.34
C GLY A 136 -6.52 1.16 -2.07
N HIS A 137 -5.20 0.98 -1.98
CA HIS A 137 -4.54 0.67 -0.70
C HIS A 137 -4.58 1.90 0.22
N THR A 138 -4.17 3.06 -0.29
CA THR A 138 -4.49 4.40 0.20
C THR A 138 -5.00 5.26 -0.96
N LEU A 139 -5.52 6.47 -0.70
CA LEU A 139 -6.05 7.34 -1.75
C LEU A 139 -4.95 7.94 -2.62
N GLY A 140 -3.85 8.36 -2.00
CA GLY A 140 -2.72 9.02 -2.67
C GLY A 140 -1.59 8.06 -3.06
N HIS A 141 -1.89 6.77 -3.25
CA HIS A 141 -0.89 5.77 -3.58
C HIS A 141 -0.37 5.90 -5.01
N TYR A 142 0.96 5.86 -5.16
CA TYR A 142 1.67 5.87 -6.45
C TYR A 142 2.68 4.74 -6.54
N GLY A 143 2.85 4.19 -7.73
CA GLY A 143 4.03 3.43 -8.12
C GLY A 143 4.99 4.30 -8.95
N PHE A 144 6.21 3.81 -9.19
CA PHE A 144 7.23 4.52 -9.96
C PHE A 144 7.87 3.58 -10.98
N LEU A 145 7.68 3.90 -12.28
CA LEU A 145 8.37 3.23 -13.37
C LEU A 145 9.69 3.93 -13.62
N THR A 146 10.81 3.24 -13.40
CA THR A 146 12.13 3.80 -13.69
C THR A 146 12.41 3.80 -15.20
N ARG A 147 13.33 4.66 -15.65
CA ARG A 147 13.77 4.70 -17.05
C ARG A 147 14.39 3.38 -17.52
N ASP A 148 14.79 2.52 -16.58
CA ASP A 148 15.43 1.22 -16.84
C ASP A 148 14.41 0.07 -16.89
N GLY A 149 13.10 0.37 -16.94
CA GLY A 149 12.03 -0.61 -17.06
C GLY A 149 11.70 -1.37 -15.76
N VAL A 150 12.05 -0.83 -14.60
CA VAL A 150 11.71 -1.40 -13.29
C VAL A 150 10.54 -0.63 -12.69
N LEU A 151 9.45 -1.32 -12.33
CA LEU A 151 8.27 -0.75 -11.69
C LEU A 151 8.27 -1.05 -10.19
N PHE A 152 8.34 -0.01 -9.38
CA PHE A 152 8.11 -0.07 -7.93
C PHE A 152 6.63 0.22 -7.66
N THR A 153 5.90 -0.73 -7.09
CA THR A 153 4.43 -0.62 -6.93
C THR A 153 3.99 -0.25 -5.53
N GLY A 154 4.90 -0.13 -4.55
CA GLY A 154 4.46 -0.09 -3.16
C GLY A 154 3.48 -1.24 -2.88
N ASP A 155 2.42 -0.97 -2.15
CA ASP A 155 1.44 -1.95 -1.70
C ASP A 155 0.20 -2.08 -2.61
N ALA A 156 0.28 -1.59 -3.85
CA ALA A 156 -0.81 -1.75 -4.81
C ALA A 156 -0.97 -3.20 -5.31
N LEU A 157 0.10 -4.01 -5.27
CA LEU A 157 0.07 -5.41 -5.67
C LEU A 157 0.57 -6.32 -4.54
N TYR A 158 -0.25 -7.28 -4.15
CA TYR A 158 0.13 -8.37 -3.25
C TYR A 158 0.36 -9.64 -4.05
N GLN A 159 1.60 -10.14 -4.05
CA GLN A 159 1.97 -11.40 -4.68
C GLN A 159 1.27 -12.60 -4.03
N HIS A 160 1.10 -13.69 -4.78
CA HIS A 160 0.40 -14.89 -4.31
C HIS A 160 0.93 -15.42 -2.97
N GLU A 161 2.25 -15.47 -2.77
CA GLU A 161 2.84 -15.95 -1.51
C GLU A 161 2.54 -14.99 -0.34
N LEU A 162 2.48 -13.70 -0.59
CA LEU A 162 2.13 -12.70 0.41
C LEU A 162 0.64 -12.81 0.81
N TRP A 163 -0.24 -13.11 -0.15
CA TRP A 163 -1.65 -13.40 0.11
C TRP A 163 -1.83 -14.59 1.03
N LYS A 164 -1.08 -15.68 0.86
CA LYS A 164 -1.12 -16.85 1.76
C LYS A 164 -0.81 -16.47 3.20
N ARG A 165 0.06 -15.47 3.40
CA ARG A 165 0.47 -14.98 4.71
C ARG A 165 -0.56 -14.01 5.31
N HIS A 166 -1.01 -13.01 4.55
CA HIS A 166 -1.89 -11.94 5.04
C HIS A 166 -3.37 -12.29 4.89
N ARG A 167 -3.73 -13.11 3.91
CA ARG A 167 -5.08 -13.66 3.64
C ARG A 167 -6.17 -12.62 3.36
N LEU A 168 -6.03 -11.40 3.82
CA LEU A 168 -6.83 -10.22 3.54
C LEU A 168 -5.90 -9.00 3.55
N PRO A 169 -5.25 -8.65 2.42
CA PRO A 169 -4.47 -7.43 2.31
C PRO A 169 -5.32 -6.20 2.60
N TYR A 170 -4.69 -5.22 3.24
CA TYR A 170 -5.34 -3.96 3.54
C TYR A 170 -5.71 -3.22 2.25
N ALA A 171 -6.93 -2.72 2.21
CA ALA A 171 -7.43 -1.84 1.15
C ALA A 171 -8.54 -0.96 1.73
N ILE A 172 -8.50 0.32 1.43
CA ILE A 172 -9.59 1.23 1.79
C ILE A 172 -10.68 1.24 0.72
N ASP A 173 -10.31 0.93 -0.53
CA ASP A 173 -11.22 0.88 -1.68
C ASP A 173 -10.81 -0.26 -2.64
N PRO A 174 -11.42 -1.45 -2.50
CA PRO A 174 -11.12 -2.60 -3.35
C PRO A 174 -11.41 -2.41 -4.84
N ASP A 175 -12.39 -1.58 -5.22
CA ASP A 175 -12.67 -1.26 -6.62
C ASP A 175 -11.52 -0.45 -7.24
N MET A 176 -10.96 0.50 -6.49
CA MET A 176 -9.75 1.23 -6.90
C MET A 176 -8.53 0.31 -6.96
N VAL A 177 -8.37 -0.65 -6.03
CA VAL A 177 -7.30 -1.65 -6.11
C VAL A 177 -7.42 -2.44 -7.41
N ALA A 178 -8.61 -2.90 -7.78
CA ALA A 178 -8.81 -3.63 -9.04
C ALA A 178 -8.42 -2.78 -10.26
N GLN A 179 -8.78 -1.49 -10.29
CA GLN A 179 -8.35 -0.56 -11.35
C GLN A 179 -6.83 -0.36 -11.36
N SER A 180 -6.20 -0.28 -10.19
CA SER A 180 -4.74 -0.17 -10.06
C SER A 180 -4.02 -1.42 -10.57
N LEU A 181 -4.58 -2.61 -10.35
CA LEU A 181 -4.06 -3.86 -10.92
C LEU A 181 -4.12 -3.84 -12.46
N ASP A 182 -5.20 -3.31 -13.04
CA ASP A 182 -5.32 -3.12 -14.48
C ASP A 182 -4.29 -2.09 -14.98
N ALA A 183 -4.11 -0.98 -14.28
CA ALA A 183 -3.08 0.01 -14.62
C ALA A 183 -1.67 -0.59 -14.58
N ILE A 184 -1.32 -1.41 -13.57
CA ILE A 184 -0.03 -2.11 -13.50
C ILE A 184 0.13 -3.05 -14.71
N ARG A 185 -0.91 -3.78 -15.09
CA ARG A 185 -0.87 -4.70 -16.25
C ARG A 185 -0.54 -3.96 -17.56
N ASP A 186 -1.07 -2.74 -17.71
CA ASP A 186 -0.95 -1.96 -18.93
C ASP A 186 0.39 -1.18 -19.04
N VAL A 187 1.13 -1.03 -17.92
CA VAL A 187 2.48 -0.44 -17.93
C VAL A 187 3.47 -1.37 -18.63
N ASP A 188 4.35 -0.81 -19.45
CA ASP A 188 5.45 -1.55 -20.06
C ASP A 188 6.67 -1.56 -19.12
N PHE A 189 6.88 -2.68 -18.43
CA PHE A 189 8.00 -2.91 -17.52
C PHE A 189 8.60 -4.31 -17.73
N GLU A 190 9.87 -4.49 -17.39
CA GLU A 190 10.53 -5.81 -17.40
C GLU A 190 10.51 -6.44 -16.00
N TRP A 191 10.75 -5.63 -14.98
CA TRP A 191 10.86 -6.04 -13.58
C TRP A 191 9.92 -5.24 -12.69
N LEU A 192 9.38 -5.90 -11.66
CA LEU A 192 8.54 -5.27 -10.65
C LEU A 192 9.09 -5.57 -9.25
N VAL A 193 9.16 -4.51 -8.44
CA VAL A 193 9.47 -4.57 -7.00
C VAL A 193 8.21 -4.14 -6.25
N PRO A 194 7.53 -5.04 -5.52
CA PRO A 194 6.43 -4.67 -4.65
C PRO A 194 6.94 -4.03 -3.35
N GLY A 195 6.08 -3.35 -2.61
CA GLY A 195 6.43 -2.84 -1.28
C GLY A 195 6.84 -3.96 -0.33
N HIS A 196 6.10 -5.05 -0.35
CA HIS A 196 6.40 -6.29 0.37
C HIS A 196 6.46 -7.46 -0.59
N GLY A 197 7.47 -8.33 -0.42
CA GLY A 197 7.63 -9.51 -1.27
C GLY A 197 8.95 -9.52 -2.03
N THR A 198 8.97 -10.15 -3.20
CA THR A 198 10.18 -10.39 -3.96
C THR A 198 10.14 -9.74 -5.34
N LEU A 199 11.32 -9.34 -5.85
CA LEU A 199 11.50 -8.94 -7.24
C LEU A 199 10.90 -10.00 -8.18
N ALA A 200 10.09 -9.57 -9.14
CA ALA A 200 9.45 -10.45 -10.12
C ALA A 200 9.60 -9.89 -11.54
N ASN A 201 9.71 -10.79 -12.52
CA ASN A 201 9.60 -10.41 -13.92
C ASN A 201 8.15 -10.20 -14.33
N ARG A 202 7.92 -9.55 -15.48
CA ARG A 202 6.59 -9.27 -16.00
C ARG A 202 5.68 -10.50 -16.07
N ALA A 203 6.18 -11.65 -16.53
CA ALA A 203 5.37 -12.86 -16.71
C ALA A 203 4.86 -13.42 -15.37
N THR A 204 5.66 -13.36 -14.31
CA THR A 204 5.26 -13.72 -12.94
C THR A 204 4.26 -12.71 -12.39
N THR A 205 4.55 -11.41 -12.55
CA THR A 205 3.68 -10.31 -12.11
C THR A 205 2.27 -10.41 -12.68
N LEU A 206 2.12 -10.74 -13.97
CA LEU A 206 0.79 -10.89 -14.59
C LEU A 206 -0.02 -12.03 -13.95
N LYS A 207 0.62 -13.08 -13.46
CA LYS A 207 -0.06 -14.16 -12.71
C LYS A 207 -0.47 -13.67 -11.32
N ASP A 208 0.38 -12.90 -10.65
CA ASP A 208 0.06 -12.32 -9.34
C ASP A 208 -1.10 -11.31 -9.44
N ILE A 209 -1.14 -10.49 -10.49
CA ILE A 209 -2.25 -9.57 -10.79
C ILE A 209 -3.56 -10.36 -10.97
N ALA A 210 -3.57 -11.38 -11.81
CA ALA A 210 -4.75 -12.20 -12.03
C ALA A 210 -5.24 -12.85 -10.73
N PHE A 211 -4.31 -13.41 -9.96
CA PHE A 211 -4.61 -14.01 -8.66
C PHE A 211 -5.19 -12.98 -7.67
N HIS A 212 -4.57 -11.80 -7.56
CA HIS A 212 -5.05 -10.73 -6.66
C HIS A 212 -6.48 -10.30 -7.04
N ALA A 213 -6.75 -10.08 -8.33
CA ALA A 213 -8.08 -9.73 -8.83
C ALA A 213 -9.11 -10.84 -8.54
N ASP A 214 -8.74 -12.13 -8.66
CA ASP A 214 -9.61 -13.25 -8.28
C ASP A 214 -9.95 -13.25 -6.79
N GLN A 215 -8.98 -12.91 -5.94
CA GLN A 215 -9.21 -12.82 -4.51
C GLN A 215 -10.16 -11.69 -4.12
N ILE A 216 -10.07 -10.52 -4.79
CA ILE A 216 -11.03 -9.42 -4.60
C ILE A 216 -12.44 -9.93 -4.91
N ARG A 217 -12.66 -10.55 -6.08
CA ARG A 217 -13.96 -11.11 -6.46
C ARG A 217 -14.47 -12.16 -5.47
N ALA A 218 -13.58 -13.03 -4.98
CA ALA A 218 -13.97 -14.07 -4.02
C ALA A 218 -14.46 -13.48 -2.68
N ILE A 219 -13.92 -12.36 -2.24
CA ILE A 219 -14.38 -11.66 -1.02
C ILE A 219 -15.75 -11.00 -1.28
N GLU A 220 -15.95 -10.39 -2.44
CA GLU A 220 -17.24 -9.80 -2.82
C GLU A 220 -18.35 -10.87 -2.89
N GLU A 221 -18.07 -11.99 -3.54
CA GLU A 221 -19.01 -13.12 -3.62
C GLU A 221 -19.37 -13.67 -2.24
N LEU A 222 -18.36 -13.81 -1.35
CA LEU A 222 -18.57 -14.21 0.04
C LEU A 222 -19.54 -13.26 0.76
N LEU A 223 -19.32 -11.94 0.64
CA LEU A 223 -20.18 -10.93 1.25
C LEU A 223 -21.59 -10.95 0.64
N LEU A 224 -21.73 -11.01 -0.67
CA LEU A 224 -23.03 -11.06 -1.34
C LEU A 224 -23.83 -12.31 -0.93
N VAL A 225 -23.19 -13.46 -0.78
CA VAL A 225 -23.85 -14.67 -0.31
C VAL A 225 -24.27 -14.55 1.15
N ALA A 226 -23.39 -14.03 2.00
CA ALA A 226 -23.62 -13.91 3.43
C ALA A 226 -24.72 -12.90 3.78
N LEU A 227 -24.78 -11.81 3.00
CA LEU A 227 -25.70 -10.69 3.21
C LEU A 227 -27.08 -10.90 2.54
N LYS A 228 -27.35 -12.07 1.98
CA LYS A 228 -28.75 -12.51 1.68
C LYS A 228 -29.62 -12.56 2.94
N LYS A 229 -29.01 -12.68 4.11
CA LYS A 229 -29.64 -12.45 5.41
C LYS A 229 -29.09 -11.14 5.97
N PRO A 230 -29.93 -10.25 6.47
CA PRO A 230 -29.48 -8.99 7.08
C PRO A 230 -28.43 -9.24 8.17
N ARG A 231 -27.32 -8.48 8.14
CA ARG A 231 -26.22 -8.58 9.10
C ARG A 231 -25.66 -7.20 9.45
N THR A 232 -25.12 -7.10 10.64
CA THR A 232 -24.36 -5.92 11.08
C THR A 232 -22.99 -5.86 10.40
N THR A 233 -22.33 -4.70 10.47
CA THR A 233 -20.94 -4.55 10.00
C THR A 233 -20.00 -5.52 10.73
N GLU A 234 -20.15 -5.66 12.04
CA GLU A 234 -19.34 -6.56 12.88
C GLU A 234 -19.51 -8.02 12.49
N GLU A 235 -20.74 -8.46 12.18
CA GLU A 235 -21.00 -9.82 11.69
C GLU A 235 -20.37 -10.07 10.31
N ALA A 236 -20.38 -9.06 9.43
CA ALA A 236 -19.71 -9.16 8.13
C ALA A 236 -18.18 -9.26 8.30
N ILE A 237 -17.59 -8.45 9.19
CA ILE A 237 -16.15 -8.52 9.52
C ILE A 237 -15.79 -9.88 10.11
N GLN A 238 -16.57 -10.36 11.07
CA GLN A 238 -16.36 -11.67 11.69
C GLN A 238 -16.39 -12.80 10.66
N LEU A 239 -17.37 -12.77 9.75
CA LEU A 239 -17.52 -13.77 8.71
C LEU A 239 -16.32 -13.78 7.75
N VAL A 240 -15.91 -12.63 7.21
CA VAL A 240 -14.75 -12.54 6.32
C VAL A 240 -13.48 -12.98 7.06
N SER A 241 -13.31 -12.55 8.31
CA SER A 241 -12.14 -12.90 9.12
C SER A 241 -12.05 -14.40 9.40
N ALA A 242 -13.18 -15.04 9.69
CA ALA A 242 -13.25 -16.48 9.93
C ALA A 242 -12.97 -17.28 8.66
N GLU A 243 -13.61 -16.92 7.53
CA GLU A 243 -13.45 -17.59 6.23
C GLU A 243 -12.00 -17.47 5.73
N ARG A 244 -11.38 -16.31 5.92
CA ARG A 244 -9.99 -16.06 5.56
C ARG A 244 -8.99 -16.59 6.61
N GLY A 245 -9.45 -17.05 7.77
CA GLY A 245 -8.59 -17.56 8.85
C GLY A 245 -7.62 -16.51 9.37
N LEU A 246 -8.09 -15.26 9.57
CA LEU A 246 -7.27 -14.17 10.09
C LEU A 246 -6.91 -14.41 11.55
N SER A 247 -5.74 -13.91 11.96
CA SER A 247 -5.31 -14.01 13.35
C SER A 247 -6.10 -13.07 14.26
N SER A 248 -6.51 -13.58 15.42
CA SER A 248 -7.26 -12.81 16.43
C SER A 248 -6.32 -11.93 17.27
N ASN A 249 -5.86 -10.81 16.67
CA ASN A 249 -5.10 -9.78 17.38
C ASN A 249 -5.65 -8.39 17.04
N PRO A 250 -5.43 -7.37 17.90
CA PRO A 250 -6.01 -6.03 17.70
C PRO A 250 -5.64 -5.39 16.38
N ALA A 251 -4.38 -5.47 15.95
CA ALA A 251 -3.92 -4.87 14.70
C ALA A 251 -4.61 -5.50 13.49
N GLY A 252 -4.61 -6.84 13.40
CA GLY A 252 -5.29 -7.58 12.32
C GLY A 252 -6.79 -7.31 12.28
N TYR A 253 -7.43 -7.19 13.45
CA TYR A 253 -8.84 -6.84 13.53
C TYR A 253 -9.13 -5.47 12.89
N TRP A 254 -8.38 -4.42 13.25
CA TRP A 254 -8.64 -3.07 12.73
C TRP A 254 -8.30 -2.93 11.24
N LEU A 255 -7.28 -3.64 10.75
CA LEU A 255 -7.03 -3.74 9.32
C LEU A 255 -8.23 -4.40 8.60
N ALA A 256 -8.76 -5.49 9.14
CA ALA A 256 -9.94 -6.16 8.59
C ALA A 256 -11.19 -5.27 8.64
N VAL A 257 -11.40 -4.50 9.74
CA VAL A 257 -12.51 -3.53 9.85
C VAL A 257 -12.49 -2.54 8.69
N THR A 258 -11.36 -1.93 8.41
CA THR A 258 -11.23 -0.96 7.32
C THR A 258 -11.47 -1.62 5.97
N THR A 259 -10.81 -2.74 5.71
CA THR A 259 -10.91 -3.44 4.42
C THR A 259 -12.32 -3.94 4.14
N VAL A 260 -12.98 -4.59 5.12
CA VAL A 260 -14.36 -5.09 4.94
C VAL A 260 -15.35 -3.93 4.74
N LYS A 261 -15.18 -2.81 5.46
CA LYS A 261 -15.98 -1.60 5.21
C LYS A 261 -15.79 -1.05 3.80
N GLY A 262 -14.56 -1.09 3.25
CA GLY A 262 -14.29 -0.75 1.86
C GLY A 262 -15.10 -1.60 0.89
N TYR A 263 -15.11 -2.93 1.06
CA TYR A 263 -15.94 -3.84 0.26
C TYR A 263 -17.44 -3.53 0.38
N LEU A 264 -17.94 -3.33 1.60
CA LEU A 264 -19.35 -3.00 1.82
C LEU A 264 -19.73 -1.69 1.14
N GLY A 265 -18.86 -0.67 1.22
CA GLY A 265 -19.05 0.62 0.56
C GLY A 265 -19.07 0.52 -0.96
N ASN A 266 -18.15 -0.25 -1.55
CA ASN A 266 -18.12 -0.47 -3.01
C ASN A 266 -19.37 -1.24 -3.49
N LEU A 267 -19.76 -2.30 -2.79
CA LEU A 267 -20.97 -3.07 -3.12
C LEU A 267 -22.24 -2.22 -3.01
N LEU A 268 -22.33 -1.35 -1.98
CA LEU A 268 -23.40 -0.37 -1.85
C LEU A 268 -23.39 0.64 -3.01
N GLY A 269 -22.23 1.21 -3.33
CA GLY A 269 -22.08 2.18 -4.43
C GLY A 269 -22.46 1.61 -5.79
N ARG A 270 -22.29 0.31 -6.00
CA ARG A 270 -22.73 -0.45 -7.19
C ARG A 270 -24.20 -0.89 -7.15
N GLY A 271 -24.94 -0.58 -6.06
CA GLY A 271 -26.35 -0.96 -5.89
C GLY A 271 -26.58 -2.45 -5.67
N LEU A 272 -25.55 -3.19 -5.24
CA LEU A 272 -25.62 -4.64 -4.93
C LEU A 272 -26.00 -4.91 -3.47
N LEU A 273 -25.80 -3.91 -2.60
CA LEU A 273 -26.22 -3.93 -1.20
C LEU A 273 -27.10 -2.72 -0.89
N GLU A 274 -27.88 -2.85 0.16
CA GLU A 274 -28.58 -1.79 0.84
C GLU A 274 -28.13 -1.72 2.30
N PHE A 275 -28.19 -0.51 2.87
CA PHE A 275 -27.90 -0.27 4.29
C PHE A 275 -29.11 0.39 4.95
N SER A 276 -29.58 -0.19 6.04
CA SER A 276 -30.67 0.35 6.86
C SER A 276 -30.25 0.46 8.32
N VAL A 277 -31.02 1.22 9.09
CA VAL A 277 -30.88 1.28 10.56
C VAL A 277 -32.12 0.70 11.20
N GLU A 278 -31.96 -0.43 11.92
CA GLU A 278 -33.02 -1.15 12.60
C GLU A 278 -32.71 -1.22 14.10
N ASN A 279 -33.62 -0.75 14.94
CA ASN A 279 -33.41 -0.74 16.40
C ASN A 279 -32.04 -0.18 16.84
N HIS A 280 -31.66 0.98 16.26
CA HIS A 280 -30.36 1.65 16.50
C HIS A 280 -29.12 0.88 16.03
N THR A 281 -29.30 -0.14 15.19
CA THR A 281 -28.22 -0.97 14.65
C THR A 281 -28.18 -0.85 13.13
N GLY A 282 -26.99 -0.59 12.58
CA GLY A 282 -26.78 -0.58 11.12
C GLY A 282 -26.77 -2.01 10.57
N VAL A 283 -27.54 -2.24 9.52
CA VAL A 283 -27.74 -3.56 8.91
C VAL A 283 -27.56 -3.49 7.41
N TRP A 284 -26.82 -4.44 6.88
CA TRP A 284 -26.54 -4.63 5.45
C TRP A 284 -27.33 -5.83 4.90
N HIS A 285 -27.86 -5.71 3.70
CA HIS A 285 -28.45 -6.83 2.98
C HIS A 285 -28.30 -6.65 1.45
N THR A 286 -28.34 -7.76 0.69
CA THR A 286 -28.34 -7.72 -0.77
C THR A 286 -29.64 -7.12 -1.29
N THR A 287 -29.50 -6.30 -2.36
CA THR A 287 -30.66 -5.91 -3.19
C THR A 287 -31.30 -7.15 -3.78
N ALA A 288 -32.66 -7.19 -3.82
CA ALA A 288 -33.42 -8.34 -4.32
C ALA A 288 -33.24 -8.54 -5.83
#